data_d2b29da184626675886dfccf80166749
#
_entry.id   d2b29da184626675886dfccf80166749
#
_cell.length_a   1.000
_cell.length_b   1.000
_cell.length_c   1.000
_cell.angle_alpha   90.00
_cell.angle_beta   90.00
_cell.angle_gamma   90.00
#
_symmetry.space_group_name_H-M   'P 1'
#
loop_
_entity.id
_entity.type
_entity.pdbx_description
1 polymer ?
#
loop_
_entity_poly.entity_id
_entity_poly.type
_entity_poly.pdbx_seq_one_letter_code
_entity_poly.pdbx_strand_id
1 'polypeptide(L)'
;MSIKDDKELVELTAKEPEKGFRYLMTKYKEAVYWHIRRLVVTHEDAQDATQETFIRVFRSLSDFKGECTLRSWVYRIATNEALRLLDRYKKEERVSLDDSSSELSNLMADEFVDY
;
A
#
# COMPACT_ATOMS: atom_id res chain seq x y z
N MET A 1 -5.04 -26.49 4.45
CA MET A 1 -3.61 -26.16 4.48
C MET A 1 -3.39 -24.96 5.38
N SER A 2 -2.59 -25.11 6.39
CA SER A 2 -2.36 -24.02 7.31
C SER A 2 -1.45 -22.96 6.68
N ILE A 3 -1.81 -21.69 6.89
CA ILE A 3 -0.97 -20.58 6.47
C ILE A 3 0.25 -20.56 7.37
N LYS A 4 1.43 -20.44 6.79
CA LYS A 4 2.68 -20.38 7.52
C LYS A 4 2.74 -19.13 8.39
N ASP A 5 3.38 -19.23 9.56
CA ASP A 5 3.60 -18.05 10.38
C ASP A 5 4.67 -17.15 9.73
N ASP A 6 4.82 -15.95 10.25
CA ASP A 6 5.71 -14.95 9.64
C ASP A 6 7.17 -15.38 9.65
N LYS A 7 7.59 -16.08 10.69
CA LYS A 7 8.96 -16.58 10.77
C LYS A 7 9.24 -17.61 9.69
N GLU A 8 8.30 -18.55 9.51
CA GLU A 8 8.40 -19.55 8.45
C GLU A 8 8.39 -18.90 7.07
N LEU A 9 7.58 -17.85 6.89
CA LEU A 9 7.52 -17.11 5.63
C LEU A 9 8.85 -16.42 5.30
N VAL A 10 9.48 -15.81 6.29
CA VAL A 10 10.79 -15.18 6.10
C VAL A 10 11.83 -16.21 5.70
N GLU A 11 11.85 -17.34 6.37
CA GLU A 11 12.78 -18.44 6.06
C GLU A 11 12.53 -19.00 4.65
N LEU A 12 11.26 -19.21 4.31
CA LEU A 12 10.90 -19.73 2.99
C LEU A 12 11.29 -18.75 1.88
N THR A 13 11.08 -17.46 2.11
CA THR A 13 11.41 -16.43 1.13
C THR A 13 12.92 -16.35 0.87
N ALA A 14 13.72 -16.60 1.90
CA ALA A 14 15.15 -16.63 1.74
C ALA A 14 15.63 -17.78 0.85
N LYS A 15 14.93 -18.91 0.93
CA LYS A 15 15.28 -20.12 0.15
C LYS A 15 14.60 -20.17 -1.22
N GLU A 16 13.33 -19.85 -1.25
CA GLU A 16 12.51 -19.90 -2.46
C GLU A 16 11.65 -18.63 -2.55
N PRO A 17 12.22 -17.53 -3.07
CA PRO A 17 11.54 -16.23 -3.06
C PRO A 17 10.14 -16.22 -3.66
N GLU A 18 9.94 -16.87 -4.81
CA GLU A 18 8.63 -16.90 -5.46
C GLU A 18 7.59 -17.64 -4.64
N LYS A 19 7.96 -18.77 -4.09
CA LYS A 19 7.06 -19.60 -3.29
C LYS A 19 6.72 -18.88 -1.98
N GLY A 20 7.73 -18.32 -1.33
CA GLY A 20 7.54 -17.55 -0.10
C GLY A 20 6.64 -16.35 -0.34
N PHE A 21 6.84 -15.64 -1.44
CA PHE A 21 6.02 -14.51 -1.80
C PHE A 21 4.55 -14.90 -2.02
N ARG A 22 4.29 -16.02 -2.67
CA ARG A 22 2.92 -16.50 -2.86
C ARG A 22 2.21 -16.76 -1.54
N TYR A 23 2.88 -17.38 -0.59
CA TYR A 23 2.32 -17.61 0.74
C TYR A 23 2.08 -16.30 1.48
N LEU A 24 3.03 -15.38 1.39
CA LEU A 24 2.92 -14.06 2.00
C LEU A 24 1.72 -13.32 1.44
N MET A 25 1.59 -13.29 0.12
CA MET A 25 0.48 -12.62 -0.55
C MET A 25 -0.86 -13.23 -0.14
N THR A 26 -0.95 -14.55 -0.12
CA THR A 26 -2.18 -15.24 0.31
C THR A 26 -2.55 -14.89 1.73
N LYS A 27 -1.57 -14.80 2.62
CA LYS A 27 -1.80 -14.49 4.02
C LYS A 27 -2.25 -13.04 4.22
N TYR A 28 -1.65 -12.10 3.52
CA TYR A 28 -1.84 -10.67 3.78
C TYR A 28 -2.74 -9.94 2.79
N LYS A 29 -3.14 -10.57 1.70
CA LYS A 29 -3.90 -9.93 0.63
C LYS A 29 -5.13 -9.17 1.12
N GLU A 30 -6.00 -9.83 1.87
CA GLU A 30 -7.21 -9.19 2.37
C GLU A 30 -6.93 -8.12 3.41
N ALA A 31 -6.04 -8.42 4.35
CA ALA A 31 -5.70 -7.47 5.41
C ALA A 31 -5.10 -6.19 4.83
N VAL A 32 -4.22 -6.33 3.85
CA VAL A 32 -3.62 -5.17 3.17
C VAL A 32 -4.68 -4.38 2.41
N TYR A 33 -5.55 -5.07 1.69
CA TYR A 33 -6.64 -4.42 0.96
C TYR A 33 -7.50 -3.55 1.90
N TRP A 34 -7.96 -4.12 3.01
CA TRP A 34 -8.83 -3.39 3.94
C TRP A 34 -8.09 -2.28 4.66
N HIS A 35 -6.81 -2.47 4.93
CA HIS A 35 -5.98 -1.41 5.50
C HIS A 35 -5.90 -0.21 4.55
N ILE A 36 -5.63 -0.47 3.28
CA ILE A 36 -5.55 0.57 2.25
C ILE A 36 -6.94 1.17 2.00
N ARG A 37 -7.99 0.35 1.99
CA ARG A 37 -9.36 0.81 1.74
C ARG A 37 -9.82 1.88 2.73
N ARG A 38 -9.31 1.84 3.95
CA ARG A 38 -9.60 2.87 4.95
C ARG A 38 -8.92 4.19 4.67
N LEU A 39 -7.87 4.17 3.88
CA LEU A 39 -7.05 5.35 3.59
C LEU A 39 -7.41 6.01 2.27
N VAL A 40 -7.96 5.25 1.33
CA VAL A 40 -8.32 5.75 -0.01
C VAL A 40 -9.83 5.77 -0.20
N VAL A 41 -10.29 6.47 -1.23
CA VAL A 41 -11.71 6.74 -1.41
C VAL A 41 -12.45 5.61 -2.12
N THR A 42 -11.88 5.05 -3.17
CA THR A 42 -12.58 4.08 -4.01
C THR A 42 -12.01 2.69 -3.90
N HIS A 43 -12.84 1.70 -4.24
CA HIS A 43 -12.43 0.31 -4.34
C HIS A 43 -11.32 0.11 -5.38
N GLU A 44 -11.45 0.79 -6.52
CA GLU A 44 -10.45 0.69 -7.59
C GLU A 44 -9.08 1.17 -7.12
N ASP A 45 -9.05 2.28 -6.40
CA ASP A 45 -7.82 2.81 -5.83
C ASP A 45 -7.21 1.85 -4.81
N ALA A 46 -8.06 1.22 -3.99
CA ALA A 46 -7.59 0.24 -3.02
C ALA A 46 -7.00 -0.98 -3.71
N GLN A 47 -7.61 -1.44 -4.80
CA GLN A 47 -7.06 -2.55 -5.59
C GLN A 47 -5.70 -2.20 -6.20
N ASP A 48 -5.60 -1.03 -6.81
CA ASP A 48 -4.36 -0.58 -7.44
C ASP A 48 -3.24 -0.44 -6.42
N ALA A 49 -3.53 0.18 -5.28
CA ALA A 49 -2.54 0.35 -4.22
C ALA A 49 -2.14 -0.99 -3.60
N THR A 50 -3.07 -1.92 -3.50
CA THR A 50 -2.79 -3.27 -3.01
C THR A 50 -1.83 -4.00 -3.94
N GLN A 51 -2.07 -3.93 -5.25
CA GLN A 51 -1.17 -4.54 -6.24
C GLN A 51 0.23 -3.92 -6.16
N GLU A 52 0.30 -2.59 -6.12
CA GLU A 52 1.60 -1.91 -6.00
C GLU A 52 2.33 -2.28 -4.72
N THR A 53 1.58 -2.44 -3.62
CA THR A 53 2.15 -2.86 -2.34
C THR A 53 2.87 -4.20 -2.51
N PHE A 54 2.22 -5.18 -3.12
CA PHE A 54 2.83 -6.51 -3.26
C PHE A 54 3.96 -6.53 -4.28
N ILE A 55 3.91 -5.70 -5.31
CA ILE A 55 5.04 -5.53 -6.23
C ILE A 55 6.26 -5.02 -5.47
N ARG A 56 6.07 -4.02 -4.62
CA ARG A 56 7.16 -3.46 -3.81
C ARG A 56 7.66 -4.45 -2.76
N VAL A 57 6.73 -5.18 -2.13
CA VAL A 57 7.08 -6.24 -1.20
C VAL A 57 7.99 -7.25 -1.88
N PHE A 58 7.62 -7.71 -3.06
CA PHE A 58 8.43 -8.69 -3.80
C PHE A 58 9.81 -8.16 -4.13
N ARG A 59 9.89 -6.93 -4.62
CA ARG A 59 11.16 -6.30 -4.98
C ARG A 59 12.08 -6.06 -3.78
N SER A 60 11.49 -5.78 -2.63
CA SER A 60 12.24 -5.44 -1.41
C SER A 60 12.44 -6.60 -0.46
N LEU A 61 11.93 -7.78 -0.81
CA LEU A 61 11.90 -8.92 0.09
C LEU A 61 13.31 -9.37 0.50
N SER A 62 14.26 -9.28 -0.42
CA SER A 62 15.66 -9.60 -0.12
C SER A 62 16.29 -8.61 0.86
N ASP A 63 15.74 -7.42 0.99
CA ASP A 63 16.24 -6.38 1.89
C ASP A 63 15.65 -6.50 3.30
N PHE A 64 14.63 -7.32 3.47
CA PHE A 64 14.03 -7.52 4.78
C PHE A 64 14.97 -8.33 5.68
N LYS A 65 15.40 -7.72 6.77
CA LYS A 65 16.40 -8.31 7.66
C LYS A 65 15.89 -8.61 9.06
N GLY A 66 14.58 -8.60 9.25
CA GLY A 66 14.00 -8.93 10.54
C GLY A 66 14.09 -7.84 11.59
N GLU A 67 14.37 -6.60 11.18
CA GLU A 67 14.43 -5.46 12.10
C GLU A 67 13.09 -5.10 12.71
N CYS A 68 12.01 -5.53 12.06
CA CYS A 68 10.65 -5.39 12.54
C CYS A 68 9.89 -6.66 12.17
N THR A 69 8.63 -6.78 12.62
CA THR A 69 7.83 -7.93 12.22
C THR A 69 7.50 -7.83 10.73
N LEU A 70 7.31 -8.97 10.09
CA LEU A 70 6.93 -9.02 8.69
C LEU A 70 5.61 -8.25 8.47
N ARG A 71 4.66 -8.42 9.37
CA ARG A 71 3.38 -7.71 9.32
C ARG A 71 3.57 -6.20 9.32
N SER A 72 4.36 -5.68 10.24
CA SER A 72 4.64 -4.24 10.32
C SER A 72 5.30 -3.72 9.06
N TRP A 73 6.22 -4.49 8.51
CA TRP A 73 6.93 -4.14 7.30
C TRP A 73 5.99 -4.06 6.10
N VAL A 74 5.13 -5.07 5.94
CA VAL A 74 4.15 -5.10 4.84
C VAL A 74 3.17 -3.93 4.98
N TYR A 75 2.66 -3.67 6.18
CA TYR A 75 1.72 -2.57 6.40
C TYR A 75 2.36 -1.21 6.18
N ARG A 76 3.63 -1.05 6.49
CA ARG A 76 4.35 0.20 6.21
C ARG A 76 4.39 0.47 4.71
N ILE A 77 4.70 -0.55 3.92
CA ILE A 77 4.71 -0.43 2.46
C ILE A 77 3.30 -0.09 1.96
N ALA A 78 2.28 -0.77 2.50
CA ALA A 78 0.90 -0.52 2.12
C ALA A 78 0.46 0.92 2.42
N THR A 79 0.78 1.41 3.60
CA THR A 79 0.47 2.78 3.98
C THR A 79 1.16 3.78 3.05
N ASN A 80 2.43 3.55 2.75
CA ASN A 80 3.18 4.42 1.84
C ASN A 80 2.57 4.45 0.44
N GLU A 81 2.09 3.31 -0.06
CA GLU A 81 1.44 3.28 -1.37
C GLU A 81 0.11 4.02 -1.37
N ALA A 82 -0.68 3.87 -0.31
CA ALA A 82 -1.93 4.62 -0.17
C ALA A 82 -1.67 6.13 -0.14
N LEU A 83 -0.67 6.55 0.62
CA LEU A 83 -0.31 7.96 0.73
C LEU A 83 0.22 8.52 -0.60
N ARG A 84 0.97 7.73 -1.35
CA ARG A 84 1.44 8.12 -2.68
C ARG A 84 0.28 8.35 -3.63
N LEU A 85 -0.72 7.49 -3.60
CA LEU A 85 -1.89 7.63 -4.44
C LEU A 85 -2.66 8.90 -4.09
N LEU A 86 -2.87 9.17 -2.81
CA LEU A 86 -3.54 10.38 -2.36
C LEU A 86 -2.75 11.64 -2.73
N ASP A 87 -1.44 11.59 -2.61
CA ASP A 87 -0.58 12.72 -2.97
C ASP A 87 -0.64 12.99 -4.47
N ARG A 88 -0.70 11.95 -5.28
CA ARG A 88 -0.84 12.07 -6.73
C ARG A 88 -2.14 12.76 -7.10
N TYR A 89 -3.25 12.40 -6.46
CA TYR A 89 -4.53 13.05 -6.70
C TYR A 89 -4.50 14.52 -6.31
N LYS A 90 -3.88 14.87 -5.21
CA LYS A 90 -3.74 16.26 -4.81
C LYS A 90 -2.97 17.08 -5.85
N LYS A 91 -1.91 16.51 -6.40
CA LYS A 91 -1.11 17.17 -7.43
C LYS A 91 -1.88 17.35 -8.73
N GLU A 92 -2.62 16.33 -9.14
CA GLU A 92 -3.46 16.38 -10.33
C GLU A 92 -4.56 17.43 -10.18
N GLU A 93 -5.21 17.48 -9.02
CA GLU A 93 -6.21 18.52 -8.74
C GLU A 93 -5.61 19.91 -8.80
N ARG A 94 -4.44 20.11 -8.19
CA ARG A 94 -3.78 21.41 -8.25
C ARG A 94 -3.47 21.84 -9.67
N VAL A 95 -2.99 20.93 -10.50
CA VAL A 95 -2.69 21.21 -11.90
C VAL A 95 -3.96 21.50 -12.66
N SER A 96 -5.03 20.74 -12.43
CA SER A 96 -6.31 20.92 -13.10
C SER A 96 -6.99 22.23 -12.70
N LEU A 97 -6.82 22.65 -11.46
CA LEU A 97 -7.52 23.79 -10.88
C LEU A 97 -6.74 25.09 -10.96
N ASP A 98 -5.45 25.04 -11.26
CA ASP A 98 -4.62 26.24 -11.46
C ASP A 98 -5.13 27.10 -12.59
N ASP A 99 -5.81 26.50 -13.57
CA ASP A 99 -6.40 27.21 -14.71
C ASP A 99 -7.80 27.76 -14.43
N SER A 100 -8.46 27.35 -13.35
CA SER A 100 -9.86 27.70 -13.14
C SER A 100 -10.15 28.60 -11.95
N SER A 101 -9.59 28.40 -10.79
CA SER A 101 -9.61 29.38 -9.70
C SER A 101 -8.95 28.79 -8.47
N SER A 102 -8.11 29.59 -7.85
CA SER A 102 -7.45 29.20 -6.60
C SER A 102 -8.45 29.01 -5.45
N GLU A 103 -9.60 29.71 -5.50
CA GLU A 103 -10.63 29.58 -4.47
C GLU A 103 -11.29 28.22 -4.46
N LEU A 104 -11.63 27.71 -5.65
CA LEU A 104 -12.23 26.39 -5.77
C LEU A 104 -11.23 25.32 -5.33
N SER A 105 -9.96 25.49 -5.70
CA SER A 105 -8.90 24.58 -5.30
C SER A 105 -8.75 24.51 -3.78
N ASN A 106 -8.79 25.67 -3.11
CA ASN A 106 -8.68 25.75 -1.66
C ASN A 106 -9.89 25.11 -0.97
N LEU A 107 -11.08 25.30 -1.49
CA LEU A 107 -12.30 24.70 -0.95
C LEU A 107 -12.25 23.19 -1.03
N MET A 108 -11.81 22.66 -2.16
CA MET A 108 -11.67 21.20 -2.34
C MET A 108 -10.57 20.64 -1.44
N ALA A 109 -9.48 21.34 -1.27
CA ALA A 109 -8.40 20.92 -0.38
C ALA A 109 -8.87 20.85 1.07
N ASP A 110 -9.69 21.81 1.51
CA ASP A 110 -10.26 21.81 2.86
C ASP A 110 -11.18 20.63 3.09
N GLU A 111 -12.01 20.27 2.11
CA GLU A 111 -12.87 19.10 2.20
C GLU A 111 -12.07 17.81 2.33
N PHE A 112 -10.96 17.70 1.61
CA PHE A 112 -10.10 16.51 1.68
C PHE A 112 -9.35 16.39 2.99
N VAL A 113 -9.02 17.50 3.63
CA VAL A 113 -8.30 17.50 4.90
C VAL A 113 -9.18 16.98 6.04
N ASP A 114 -10.50 17.09 5.93
CA ASP A 114 -11.43 16.62 6.96
C ASP A 114 -11.64 15.11 6.95
N TYR A 115 -11.05 14.41 6.03
CA TYR A 115 -11.04 12.96 6.02
C TYR A 115 -9.86 12.44 6.85
#